data_317b0afa16004aa75687efdc2e4c2864
#
_entry.id   317b0afa16004aa75687efdc2e4c2864
#
_cell.length_a   1.000
_cell.length_b   1.000
_cell.length_c   1.000
_cell.angle_alpha   90.00
_cell.angle_beta   90.00
_cell.angle_gamma   90.00
#
_symmetry.space_group_name_H-M   'P 1'
#
loop_
_entity.id
_entity.type
_entity.pdbx_description
1 polymer ?
#
loop_
_entity_poly.entity_id
_entity_poly.type
_entity_poly.pdbx_seq_one_letter_code
_entity_poly.pdbx_strand_id
1 'polypeptide(L)'
;RSLEAIAAHPRLLDLDWSRVHIWWGDERWVPAESEDRNDKQADDALLSRLPLNPDKIHRMPAAGAGIDLDHAALSYADELYRVHGGTARRTPEFDILLLGVGPDGHIASLFPGHAQVYDKAEGAVPVYDSPKPPAERISLTLPTINRAKHVWFVAAGPDKATAVHLALRGLWFVDLPASGAKGTLSTRWFVDELAAAELDDDLRAEYEENA
;
A
#
# COMPACT_ATOMS: atom_id res chain seq x y z
N ARG A 1 -0.72 -5.69 -13.38
CA ARG A 1 -0.53 -4.73 -14.50
C ARG A 1 0.57 -3.71 -14.22
N SER A 2 0.54 -2.94 -13.11
CA SER A 2 1.59 -1.93 -12.83
C SER A 2 2.98 -2.56 -12.64
N LEU A 3 3.08 -3.65 -11.86
CA LEU A 3 4.34 -4.37 -11.68
C LEU A 3 4.86 -5.01 -12.99
N GLU A 4 3.98 -5.53 -13.82
CA GLU A 4 4.31 -6.06 -15.15
C GLU A 4 4.85 -4.97 -16.08
N ALA A 5 4.28 -3.77 -16.03
CA ALA A 5 4.78 -2.62 -16.79
C ALA A 5 6.18 -2.20 -16.31
N ILE A 6 6.43 -2.22 -15.00
CA ILE A 6 7.77 -2.00 -14.43
C ILE A 6 8.73 -3.10 -14.91
N ALA A 7 8.29 -4.37 -14.88
CA ALA A 7 9.10 -5.50 -15.33
C ALA A 7 9.49 -5.43 -16.83
N ALA A 8 8.69 -4.76 -17.64
CA ALA A 8 8.95 -4.56 -19.06
C ALA A 8 9.80 -3.32 -19.36
N HIS A 9 10.10 -2.50 -18.36
CA HIS A 9 10.81 -1.24 -18.58
C HIS A 9 12.29 -1.47 -18.93
N PRO A 10 12.84 -0.88 -20.00
CA PRO A 10 14.22 -1.16 -20.46
C PRO A 10 15.30 -0.74 -19.46
N ARG A 11 15.00 0.21 -18.58
CA ARG A 11 15.92 0.67 -17.53
C ARG A 11 15.76 -0.04 -16.19
N LEU A 12 15.02 -1.16 -16.16
CA LEU A 12 14.76 -1.90 -14.92
C LEU A 12 16.05 -2.26 -14.16
N LEU A 13 17.07 -2.69 -14.90
CA LEU A 13 18.34 -3.13 -14.33
C LEU A 13 19.38 -2.03 -14.16
N ASP A 14 19.03 -0.75 -14.43
CA ASP A 14 19.88 0.39 -14.10
C ASP A 14 19.99 0.62 -12.58
N LEU A 15 19.05 0.09 -11.81
CA LEU A 15 19.03 0.17 -10.36
C LEU A 15 19.79 -1.01 -9.74
N ASP A 16 20.51 -0.74 -8.66
CA ASP A 16 21.10 -1.79 -7.81
C ASP A 16 20.00 -2.38 -6.89
N TRP A 17 19.27 -3.35 -7.40
CA TRP A 17 18.19 -4.02 -6.70
C TRP A 17 18.65 -4.76 -5.44
N SER A 18 19.92 -5.13 -5.33
CA SER A 18 20.47 -5.77 -4.13
C SER A 18 20.39 -4.86 -2.88
N ARG A 19 20.22 -3.57 -3.07
CA ARG A 19 20.11 -2.57 -2.01
C ARG A 19 18.66 -2.21 -1.66
N VAL A 20 17.69 -2.66 -2.46
CA VAL A 20 16.27 -2.29 -2.30
C VAL A 20 15.59 -3.17 -1.25
N HIS A 21 14.90 -2.55 -0.31
CA HIS A 21 14.00 -3.21 0.63
C HIS A 21 12.58 -3.21 0.07
N ILE A 22 11.95 -4.39 0.04
CA ILE A 22 10.58 -4.57 -0.43
C ILE A 22 9.67 -4.85 0.75
N TRP A 23 8.58 -4.12 0.84
CA TRP A 23 7.56 -4.22 1.88
C TRP A 23 6.17 -4.26 1.25
N TRP A 24 5.20 -4.84 1.96
CA TRP A 24 3.81 -4.86 1.55
C TRP A 24 2.97 -3.90 2.42
N GLY A 25 2.06 -3.17 1.79
CA GLY A 25 1.13 -2.27 2.46
C GLY A 25 0.00 -3.03 3.15
N ASP A 26 -0.43 -4.14 2.55
CA ASP A 26 -1.37 -5.10 3.12
C ASP A 26 -1.16 -6.48 2.52
N GLU A 27 -1.70 -7.48 3.19
CA GLU A 27 -1.70 -8.85 2.68
C GLU A 27 -2.95 -9.61 3.13
N ARG A 28 -3.36 -10.55 2.31
CA ARG A 28 -4.45 -11.45 2.61
C ARG A 28 -3.97 -12.55 3.55
N TRP A 29 -4.70 -12.77 4.65
CA TRP A 29 -4.40 -13.81 5.61
C TRP A 29 -4.87 -15.17 5.10
N VAL A 30 -4.10 -15.73 4.18
CA VAL A 30 -4.33 -17.03 3.53
C VAL A 30 -3.01 -17.83 3.52
N PRO A 31 -3.03 -19.14 3.20
CA PRO A 31 -1.80 -19.94 3.10
C PRO A 31 -0.78 -19.33 2.13
N ALA A 32 0.51 -19.60 2.39
CA ALA A 32 1.61 -19.02 1.63
C ALA A 32 1.53 -19.25 0.11
N GLU A 33 0.98 -20.41 -0.28
CA GLU A 33 0.87 -20.82 -1.69
C GLU A 33 -0.38 -20.28 -2.40
N SER A 34 -1.20 -19.51 -1.69
CA SER A 34 -2.46 -19.01 -2.27
C SER A 34 -2.20 -17.95 -3.35
N GLU A 35 -2.89 -18.09 -4.48
CA GLU A 35 -2.88 -17.11 -5.57
C GLU A 35 -3.47 -15.74 -5.17
N ASP A 36 -4.21 -15.70 -4.05
CA ASP A 36 -4.76 -14.46 -3.52
C ASP A 36 -3.71 -13.59 -2.81
N ARG A 37 -2.51 -14.11 -2.54
CA ARG A 37 -1.46 -13.32 -1.87
C ARG A 37 -0.87 -12.26 -2.79
N ASN A 38 -0.73 -11.04 -2.23
CA ASN A 38 -0.08 -9.93 -2.90
C ASN A 38 1.41 -10.20 -3.16
N ASP A 39 2.09 -10.85 -2.20
CA ASP A 39 3.52 -11.17 -2.33
C ASP A 39 3.77 -12.19 -3.46
N LYS A 40 2.91 -13.21 -3.57
CA LYS A 40 3.00 -14.17 -4.67
C LYS A 40 2.76 -13.49 -6.03
N GLN A 41 1.73 -12.66 -6.12
CA GLN A 41 1.44 -11.89 -7.33
C GLN A 41 2.59 -10.94 -7.71
N ALA A 42 3.26 -10.35 -6.72
CA ALA A 42 4.42 -9.51 -6.94
C ALA A 42 5.63 -10.31 -7.44
N ASP A 43 5.87 -11.51 -6.90
CA ASP A 43 6.91 -12.42 -7.39
C ASP A 43 6.68 -12.78 -8.86
N ASP A 44 5.48 -13.22 -9.20
CA ASP A 44 5.12 -13.65 -10.55
C ASP A 44 5.24 -12.50 -11.56
N ALA A 45 4.83 -11.30 -11.16
CA ALA A 45 4.83 -10.13 -12.04
C ALA A 45 6.21 -9.47 -12.21
N LEU A 46 7.03 -9.43 -11.16
CA LEU A 46 8.25 -8.62 -11.15
C LEU A 46 9.41 -9.22 -10.33
N LEU A 47 9.20 -9.56 -9.04
CA LEU A 47 10.31 -9.71 -8.10
C LEU A 47 11.21 -10.90 -8.43
N SER A 48 10.66 -12.01 -8.94
CA SER A 48 11.42 -13.19 -9.37
C SER A 48 12.45 -12.91 -10.48
N ARG A 49 12.33 -11.77 -11.16
CA ARG A 49 13.21 -11.36 -12.28
C ARG A 49 14.33 -10.41 -11.84
N LEU A 50 14.32 -9.99 -10.58
CA LEU A 50 15.23 -8.96 -10.06
C LEU A 50 16.32 -9.59 -9.19
N PRO A 51 17.56 -9.07 -9.24
CA PRO A 51 18.65 -9.52 -8.38
C PRO A 51 18.49 -8.95 -6.95
N LEU A 52 17.38 -9.27 -6.30
CA LEU A 52 17.07 -8.85 -4.94
C LEU A 52 17.91 -9.62 -3.91
N ASN A 53 18.25 -8.94 -2.80
CA ASN A 53 18.76 -9.63 -1.64
C ASN A 53 17.57 -10.22 -0.84
N PRO A 54 17.50 -11.55 -0.61
CA PRO A 54 16.42 -12.18 0.13
C PRO A 54 16.20 -11.58 1.53
N ASP A 55 17.25 -11.13 2.22
CA ASP A 55 17.17 -10.53 3.55
C ASP A 55 16.49 -9.14 3.55
N LYS A 56 16.20 -8.60 2.37
CA LYS A 56 15.54 -7.31 2.17
C LYS A 56 14.13 -7.44 1.60
N ILE A 57 13.61 -8.65 1.52
CA ILE A 57 12.23 -8.91 1.11
C ILE A 57 11.42 -9.24 2.36
N HIS A 58 10.66 -8.26 2.85
CA HIS A 58 9.94 -8.31 4.12
C HIS A 58 8.47 -8.67 3.87
N ARG A 59 8.20 -9.99 3.82
CA ARG A 59 6.83 -10.50 3.58
C ARG A 59 6.02 -10.51 4.86
N MET A 60 4.72 -10.20 4.73
CA MET A 60 3.78 -10.44 5.82
C MET A 60 3.60 -11.95 6.06
N PRO A 61 3.52 -12.41 7.31
CA PRO A 61 3.30 -13.83 7.61
C PRO A 61 2.04 -14.38 6.92
N ALA A 62 2.05 -15.68 6.61
CA ALA A 62 0.94 -16.38 5.97
C ALA A 62 0.12 -17.17 7.00
N ALA A 63 -1.14 -17.43 6.70
CA ALA A 63 -1.97 -18.34 7.47
C ALA A 63 -1.38 -19.76 7.45
N GLY A 64 -1.54 -20.51 8.55
CA GLY A 64 -0.97 -21.85 8.67
C GLY A 64 0.47 -21.90 9.18
N ALA A 65 1.08 -20.77 9.48
CA ALA A 65 2.43 -20.70 10.06
C ALA A 65 2.49 -20.99 11.58
N GLY A 66 1.40 -21.47 12.17
CA GLY A 66 1.34 -21.80 13.61
C GLY A 66 1.11 -20.60 14.51
N ILE A 67 0.79 -19.44 13.97
CA ILE A 67 0.41 -18.20 14.67
C ILE A 67 -0.98 -17.76 14.21
N ASP A 68 -1.68 -17.00 15.01
CA ASP A 68 -2.93 -16.35 14.64
C ASP A 68 -2.69 -15.00 13.93
N LEU A 69 -3.76 -14.38 13.47
CA LEU A 69 -3.71 -13.13 12.73
C LEU A 69 -3.15 -11.96 13.56
N ASP A 70 -3.49 -11.90 14.87
CA ASP A 70 -2.97 -10.86 15.76
C ASP A 70 -1.45 -10.97 15.91
N HIS A 71 -0.95 -12.16 16.19
CA HIS A 71 0.49 -12.41 16.29
C HIS A 71 1.21 -12.17 14.95
N ALA A 72 0.58 -12.48 13.82
CA ALA A 72 1.13 -12.21 12.51
C ALA A 72 1.27 -10.71 12.23
N ALA A 73 0.26 -9.91 12.55
CA ALA A 73 0.32 -8.46 12.42
C ALA A 73 1.38 -7.85 13.35
N LEU A 74 1.45 -8.31 14.60
CA LEU A 74 2.50 -7.89 15.55
C LEU A 74 3.89 -8.27 15.07
N SER A 75 4.08 -9.48 14.53
CA SER A 75 5.37 -9.92 14.00
C SER A 75 5.84 -9.03 12.84
N TYR A 76 4.94 -8.61 11.95
CA TYR A 76 5.28 -7.69 10.87
C TYR A 76 5.61 -6.28 11.40
N ALA A 77 4.87 -5.81 12.41
CA ALA A 77 5.19 -4.54 13.07
C ALA A 77 6.56 -4.58 13.75
N ASP A 78 6.90 -5.67 14.43
CA ASP A 78 8.22 -5.85 15.06
C ASP A 78 9.35 -5.89 14.02
N GLU A 79 9.12 -6.49 12.85
CA GLU A 79 10.08 -6.46 11.74
C GLU A 79 10.31 -5.05 11.21
N LEU A 80 9.23 -4.24 11.07
CA LEU A 80 9.34 -2.82 10.71
C LEU A 80 10.18 -2.05 11.73
N TYR A 81 9.91 -2.23 13.04
CA TYR A 81 10.66 -1.55 14.11
C TYR A 81 12.13 -1.99 14.12
N ARG A 82 12.40 -3.28 13.94
CA ARG A 82 13.75 -3.84 13.92
C ARG A 82 14.60 -3.21 12.82
N VAL A 83 14.06 -3.07 11.60
CA VAL A 83 14.79 -2.49 10.47
C VAL A 83 15.05 -0.99 10.67
N HIS A 84 14.16 -0.29 11.39
CA HIS A 84 14.39 1.13 11.72
C HIS A 84 15.39 1.35 12.86
N GLY A 85 15.84 0.31 13.57
CA GLY A 85 16.78 0.42 14.67
C GLY A 85 16.24 0.06 16.06
N GLY A 86 15.01 -0.43 16.15
CA GLY A 86 14.49 -1.24 17.27
C GLY A 86 14.11 -0.56 18.58
N THR A 87 14.47 0.70 18.83
CA THR A 87 14.36 1.26 20.20
C THR A 87 13.12 2.12 20.46
N ALA A 88 12.38 2.53 19.46
CA ALA A 88 11.34 3.55 19.60
C ALA A 88 9.94 3.14 19.06
N ARG A 89 9.72 1.88 18.71
CA ARG A 89 8.50 1.43 18.00
C ARG A 89 8.14 2.36 16.83
N ARG A 90 9.15 2.73 16.06
CA ARG A 90 9.00 3.51 14.84
C ARG A 90 9.26 2.65 13.62
N THR A 91 8.48 2.88 12.59
CA THR A 91 8.63 2.22 11.29
C THR A 91 9.65 2.94 10.41
N PRO A 92 10.25 2.27 9.41
CA PRO A 92 11.15 2.94 8.48
C PRO A 92 10.43 4.04 7.69
N GLU A 93 11.21 5.02 7.23
CA GLU A 93 10.75 5.97 6.23
C GLU A 93 10.88 5.30 4.86
N PHE A 94 9.76 4.88 4.29
CA PHE A 94 9.77 4.34 2.93
C PHE A 94 10.13 5.45 1.94
N ASP A 95 11.07 5.18 1.03
CA ASP A 95 11.39 6.18 -0.01
C ASP A 95 10.20 6.36 -0.94
N ILE A 96 9.55 5.27 -1.37
CA ILE A 96 8.35 5.30 -2.20
C ILE A 96 7.35 4.28 -1.65
N LEU A 97 6.10 4.69 -1.52
CA LEU A 97 4.99 3.80 -1.17
C LEU A 97 3.94 3.89 -2.28
N LEU A 98 3.68 2.75 -2.93
CA LEU A 98 2.68 2.62 -3.98
C LEU A 98 1.35 2.18 -3.36
N LEU A 99 0.27 2.88 -3.65
CA LEU A 99 -1.08 2.57 -3.19
C LEU A 99 -2.05 2.44 -4.37
N GLY A 100 -2.84 1.37 -4.37
CA GLY A 100 -4.09 1.33 -5.10
C GLY A 100 -5.20 2.01 -4.29
N VAL A 101 -6.31 2.29 -4.93
CA VAL A 101 -7.53 2.84 -4.30
C VAL A 101 -8.71 1.96 -4.61
N GLY A 102 -9.49 1.60 -3.60
CA GLY A 102 -10.76 0.93 -3.80
C GLY A 102 -11.86 1.87 -4.33
N PRO A 103 -12.93 1.35 -4.94
CA PRO A 103 -14.09 2.18 -5.33
C PRO A 103 -14.74 2.91 -4.16
N ASP A 104 -14.58 2.38 -2.95
CA ASP A 104 -15.04 2.92 -1.67
C ASP A 104 -14.00 3.83 -1.01
N GLY A 105 -12.86 4.08 -1.66
CA GLY A 105 -11.76 4.91 -1.15
C GLY A 105 -10.84 4.24 -0.14
N HIS A 106 -10.95 2.91 0.08
CA HIS A 106 -9.98 2.21 0.92
C HIS A 106 -8.59 2.18 0.28
N ILE A 107 -7.57 2.15 1.11
CA ILE A 107 -6.16 1.93 0.76
C ILE A 107 -5.59 0.81 1.62
N ALA A 108 -4.62 0.05 1.11
CA ALA A 108 -4.16 -1.16 1.78
C ALA A 108 -5.39 -2.00 2.20
N SER A 109 -5.52 -2.35 3.49
CA SER A 109 -6.76 -2.92 4.04
C SER A 109 -7.38 -2.00 5.12
N LEU A 110 -7.26 -0.69 4.95
CA LEU A 110 -7.93 0.33 5.76
C LEU A 110 -9.25 0.73 5.05
N PHE A 111 -10.37 0.25 5.56
CA PHE A 111 -11.70 0.45 4.98
C PHE A 111 -12.47 1.59 5.66
N PRO A 112 -13.32 2.34 4.92
CA PRO A 112 -14.14 3.40 5.50
C PRO A 112 -14.92 2.95 6.74
N GLY A 113 -14.81 3.73 7.82
CA GLY A 113 -15.53 3.48 9.09
C GLY A 113 -15.02 2.28 9.91
N HIS A 114 -14.05 1.52 9.45
CA HIS A 114 -13.49 0.39 10.21
C HIS A 114 -12.54 0.87 11.31
N ALA A 115 -12.44 0.10 12.40
CA ALA A 115 -11.65 0.46 13.59
C ALA A 115 -10.17 0.77 13.26
N GLN A 116 -9.59 0.06 12.31
CA GLN A 116 -8.19 0.19 11.91
C GLN A 116 -7.83 1.57 11.34
N VAL A 117 -8.80 2.30 10.79
CA VAL A 117 -8.58 3.68 10.28
C VAL A 117 -8.26 4.65 11.41
N TYR A 118 -8.75 4.38 12.62
CA TYR A 118 -8.54 5.22 13.81
C TYR A 118 -7.23 4.92 14.55
N ASP A 119 -6.49 3.90 14.15
CA ASP A 119 -5.24 3.54 14.83
C ASP A 119 -4.21 4.69 14.70
N LYS A 120 -3.63 5.06 15.82
CA LYS A 120 -2.65 6.15 15.93
C LYS A 120 -1.21 5.66 16.09
N ALA A 121 -1.04 4.35 16.25
CA ALA A 121 0.28 3.74 16.37
C ALA A 121 0.87 3.48 14.98
N GLU A 122 2.17 3.65 14.85
CA GLU A 122 2.91 3.11 13.72
C GLU A 122 2.98 1.57 13.84
N GLY A 123 2.96 0.86 12.73
CA GLY A 123 3.08 -0.59 12.65
C GLY A 123 2.11 -1.22 11.65
N ALA A 124 1.69 -2.43 11.95
CA ALA A 124 0.70 -3.19 11.20
C ALA A 124 -0.39 -3.71 12.14
N VAL A 125 -1.59 -3.88 11.62
CA VAL A 125 -2.78 -4.28 12.36
C VAL A 125 -3.52 -5.42 11.67
N PRO A 126 -4.18 -6.30 12.45
CA PRO A 126 -5.07 -7.31 11.89
C PRO A 126 -6.39 -6.67 11.42
N VAL A 127 -6.93 -7.21 10.34
CA VAL A 127 -8.25 -6.87 9.80
C VAL A 127 -9.04 -8.16 9.68
N TYR A 128 -10.20 -8.26 10.35
CA TYR A 128 -10.98 -9.49 10.41
C TYR A 128 -12.17 -9.51 9.46
N ASP A 129 -12.72 -8.35 9.14
CA ASP A 129 -14.01 -8.18 8.47
C ASP A 129 -13.91 -7.27 7.25
N SER A 130 -12.87 -7.50 6.44
CA SER A 130 -12.78 -6.83 5.14
C SER A 130 -14.06 -7.06 4.34
N PRO A 131 -14.67 -6.00 3.76
CA PRO A 131 -15.87 -6.12 2.95
C PRO A 131 -15.63 -6.89 1.64
N LYS A 132 -14.37 -7.20 1.33
CA LYS A 132 -13.97 -7.96 0.15
C LYS A 132 -13.25 -9.24 0.57
N PRO A 133 -13.60 -10.41 -0.02
CA PRO A 133 -12.90 -11.64 0.31
C PRO A 133 -11.43 -11.60 -0.14
N PRO A 134 -10.53 -12.30 0.56
CA PRO A 134 -10.74 -12.91 1.87
C PRO A 134 -10.94 -11.86 2.95
N ALA A 135 -11.72 -12.19 4.00
CA ALA A 135 -12.09 -11.24 5.05
C ALA A 135 -10.94 -10.88 5.98
N GLU A 136 -10.06 -11.84 6.24
CA GLU A 136 -8.93 -11.67 7.15
C GLU A 136 -7.69 -11.13 6.40
N ARG A 137 -7.08 -10.08 6.96
CA ARG A 137 -5.93 -9.42 6.35
C ARG A 137 -4.98 -8.83 7.39
N ILE A 138 -3.76 -8.53 6.96
CA ILE A 138 -2.81 -7.67 7.69
C ILE A 138 -2.69 -6.37 6.91
N SER A 139 -2.68 -5.23 7.59
CA SER A 139 -2.54 -3.91 6.95
C SER A 139 -1.55 -3.04 7.71
N LEU A 140 -0.76 -2.25 6.98
CA LEU A 140 -0.09 -1.10 7.59
C LEU A 140 -1.12 -0.12 8.15
N THR A 141 -0.78 0.51 9.25
CA THR A 141 -1.59 1.60 9.81
C THR A 141 -1.41 2.89 8.99
N LEU A 142 -2.37 3.80 9.05
CA LEU A 142 -2.26 5.10 8.37
C LEU A 142 -1.04 5.92 8.85
N PRO A 143 -0.68 5.96 10.15
CA PRO A 143 0.57 6.56 10.59
C PRO A 143 1.82 5.96 9.94
N THR A 144 1.86 4.64 9.74
CA THR A 144 2.97 3.97 9.05
C THR A 144 3.04 4.37 7.58
N ILE A 145 1.90 4.38 6.89
CA ILE A 145 1.79 4.83 5.49
C ILE A 145 2.33 6.26 5.36
N ASN A 146 1.97 7.14 6.29
CA ASN A 146 2.36 8.55 6.30
C ASN A 146 3.83 8.80 6.71
N ARG A 147 4.57 7.74 7.03
CA ARG A 147 6.05 7.82 7.16
C ARG A 147 6.77 7.82 5.82
N ALA A 148 6.09 7.46 4.73
CA ALA A 148 6.71 7.44 3.41
C ALA A 148 7.11 8.85 2.97
N LYS A 149 8.28 8.98 2.33
CA LYS A 149 8.70 10.23 1.69
C LYS A 149 7.79 10.57 0.51
N HIS A 150 7.54 9.60 -0.33
CA HIS A 150 6.69 9.75 -1.51
C HIS A 150 5.56 8.71 -1.47
N VAL A 151 4.31 9.17 -1.45
CA VAL A 151 3.13 8.32 -1.62
C VAL A 151 2.64 8.50 -3.06
N TRP A 152 2.57 7.39 -3.79
CA TRP A 152 2.11 7.36 -5.17
C TRP A 152 0.85 6.50 -5.27
N PHE A 153 -0.26 7.14 -5.57
CA PHE A 153 -1.51 6.46 -5.88
C PHE A 153 -1.54 6.05 -7.35
N VAL A 154 -1.96 4.83 -7.62
CA VAL A 154 -2.18 4.33 -8.98
C VAL A 154 -3.62 3.84 -9.06
N ALA A 155 -4.44 4.58 -9.79
CA ALA A 155 -5.86 4.26 -9.98
C ALA A 155 -6.23 4.31 -11.45
N ALA A 156 -6.94 3.28 -11.92
CA ALA A 156 -7.39 3.17 -13.31
C ALA A 156 -8.81 2.60 -13.36
N GLY A 157 -9.58 3.09 -14.31
CA GLY A 157 -10.95 2.64 -14.57
C GLY A 157 -12.03 3.51 -13.92
N PRO A 158 -13.25 3.46 -14.47
CA PRO A 158 -14.33 4.37 -14.10
C PRO A 158 -14.88 4.11 -12.69
N ASP A 159 -14.68 2.89 -12.15
CA ASP A 159 -15.09 2.53 -10.79
C ASP A 159 -14.26 3.24 -9.70
N LYS A 160 -13.21 3.95 -10.08
CA LYS A 160 -12.36 4.75 -9.17
C LYS A 160 -12.68 6.24 -9.19
N ALA A 161 -13.45 6.73 -10.18
CA ALA A 161 -13.61 8.15 -10.43
C ALA A 161 -14.11 8.92 -9.21
N THR A 162 -15.18 8.45 -8.57
CA THR A 162 -15.74 9.08 -7.36
C THR A 162 -14.74 9.06 -6.20
N ALA A 163 -14.06 7.94 -5.96
CA ALA A 163 -13.09 7.84 -4.86
C ALA A 163 -11.88 8.76 -5.09
N VAL A 164 -11.39 8.86 -6.32
CA VAL A 164 -10.30 9.78 -6.70
C VAL A 164 -10.74 11.23 -6.48
N HIS A 165 -11.90 11.63 -7.02
CA HIS A 165 -12.45 12.98 -6.84
C HIS A 165 -12.57 13.36 -5.36
N LEU A 166 -13.23 12.52 -4.56
CA LEU A 166 -13.45 12.80 -3.13
C LEU A 166 -12.14 12.83 -2.32
N ALA A 167 -11.17 11.97 -2.67
CA ALA A 167 -9.86 11.98 -2.02
C ALA A 167 -9.09 13.28 -2.28
N LEU A 168 -9.10 13.76 -3.53
CA LEU A 168 -8.45 15.00 -3.93
C LEU A 168 -9.16 16.24 -3.35
N ARG A 169 -10.48 16.19 -3.16
CA ARG A 169 -11.24 17.20 -2.42
C ARG A 169 -10.98 17.19 -0.90
N GLY A 170 -10.26 16.21 -0.40
CA GLY A 170 -9.89 16.13 1.01
C GLY A 170 -11.03 15.73 1.93
N LEU A 171 -11.92 14.83 1.47
CA LEU A 171 -12.94 14.24 2.34
C LEU A 171 -12.28 13.66 3.61
N TRP A 172 -13.00 13.61 4.71
CA TRP A 172 -12.45 13.14 5.96
C TRP A 172 -11.97 11.67 5.85
N PHE A 173 -10.74 11.44 6.28
CA PHE A 173 -10.03 10.16 6.07
C PHE A 173 -10.73 8.92 6.69
N VAL A 174 -11.61 9.12 7.67
CA VAL A 174 -12.40 8.03 8.27
C VAL A 174 -13.42 7.49 7.28
N ASP A 175 -14.00 8.38 6.48
CA ASP A 175 -14.99 8.05 5.47
C ASP A 175 -14.34 7.71 4.12
N LEU A 176 -13.10 8.12 3.94
CA LEU A 176 -12.32 7.88 2.71
C LEU A 176 -10.82 7.78 3.04
N PRO A 177 -10.31 6.61 3.44
CA PRO A 177 -8.92 6.46 3.87
C PRO A 177 -7.87 6.97 2.90
N ALA A 178 -8.13 6.93 1.59
CA ALA A 178 -7.25 7.47 0.57
C ALA A 178 -6.93 8.96 0.75
N SER A 179 -7.85 9.76 1.29
CA SER A 179 -7.64 11.20 1.55
C SER A 179 -6.66 11.47 2.70
N GLY A 180 -6.48 10.47 3.58
CA GLY A 180 -5.60 10.58 4.75
C GLY A 180 -4.15 10.18 4.48
N ALA A 181 -3.87 9.49 3.37
CA ALA A 181 -2.52 9.05 3.06
C ALA A 181 -1.71 10.14 2.37
N LYS A 182 -0.58 10.51 2.98
CA LYS A 182 0.27 11.62 2.51
C LYS A 182 1.74 11.27 2.70
N GLY A 183 2.53 11.54 1.67
CA GLY A 183 3.99 11.49 1.77
C GLY A 183 4.55 12.72 2.48
N THR A 184 5.64 12.54 3.20
CA THR A 184 6.31 13.65 3.91
C THR A 184 6.98 14.66 2.96
N LEU A 185 7.31 14.24 1.74
CA LEU A 185 7.87 15.07 0.68
C LEU A 185 6.90 15.30 -0.48
N SER A 186 6.19 14.28 -0.94
CA SER A 186 5.19 14.44 -1.99
C SER A 186 4.11 13.35 -1.96
N THR A 187 2.93 13.70 -2.45
CA THR A 187 1.84 12.78 -2.74
C THR A 187 1.47 12.97 -4.20
N ARG A 188 1.49 11.88 -4.98
CA ARG A 188 1.17 11.93 -6.42
C ARG A 188 0.06 10.94 -6.76
N TRP A 189 -0.80 11.34 -7.68
CA TRP A 189 -1.88 10.52 -8.20
C TRP A 189 -1.62 10.23 -9.69
N PHE A 190 -1.41 8.97 -10.01
CA PHE A 190 -1.33 8.47 -11.38
C PHE A 190 -2.67 7.85 -11.72
N VAL A 191 -3.45 8.54 -12.52
CA VAL A 191 -4.82 8.17 -12.88
C VAL A 191 -4.98 8.15 -14.40
N ASP A 192 -5.80 7.22 -14.90
CA ASP A 192 -6.22 7.27 -16.30
C ASP A 192 -7.42 8.23 -16.48
N GLU A 193 -7.77 8.50 -17.73
CA GLU A 193 -8.88 9.40 -18.08
C GLU A 193 -10.21 8.97 -17.45
N LEU A 194 -10.43 7.65 -17.32
CA LEU A 194 -11.66 7.12 -16.74
C LEU A 194 -11.71 7.30 -15.23
N ALA A 195 -10.60 7.11 -14.54
CA ALA A 195 -10.49 7.38 -13.10
C ALA A 195 -10.51 8.89 -12.78
N ALA A 196 -10.16 9.74 -13.74
CA ALA A 196 -10.21 11.20 -13.64
C ALA A 196 -11.54 11.80 -14.12
N ALA A 197 -12.52 10.98 -14.54
CA ALA A 197 -13.72 11.48 -15.22
C ALA A 197 -14.59 12.41 -14.38
N GLU A 198 -14.57 12.26 -13.05
CA GLU A 198 -15.37 13.10 -12.13
C GLU A 198 -14.57 14.26 -11.52
N LEU A 199 -13.32 14.49 -11.93
CA LEU A 199 -12.57 15.66 -11.45
C LEU A 199 -13.18 16.94 -12.01
N ASP A 200 -13.35 17.91 -11.12
CA ASP A 200 -13.78 19.26 -11.48
C ASP A 200 -12.68 19.98 -12.26
N ASP A 201 -13.05 21.02 -13.01
CA ASP A 201 -12.12 21.77 -13.86
C ASP A 201 -10.96 22.40 -13.07
N ASP A 202 -11.19 22.87 -11.86
CA ASP A 202 -10.17 23.43 -10.99
C ASP A 202 -9.17 22.38 -10.51
N LEU A 203 -9.64 21.18 -10.12
CA LEU A 203 -8.75 20.07 -9.78
C LEU A 203 -7.95 19.58 -10.99
N ARG A 204 -8.57 19.50 -12.17
CA ARG A 204 -7.85 19.15 -13.41
C ARG A 204 -6.72 20.12 -13.69
N ALA A 205 -7.01 21.43 -13.67
CA ALA A 205 -6.02 22.47 -13.94
C ALA A 205 -4.84 22.40 -12.95
N GLU A 206 -5.11 22.21 -11.65
CA GLU A 206 -4.07 22.07 -10.62
C GLU A 206 -3.13 20.87 -10.88
N TYR A 207 -3.69 19.73 -11.34
CA TYR A 207 -2.90 18.52 -11.57
C TYR A 207 -2.18 18.54 -12.92
N GLU A 208 -2.73 19.18 -13.94
CA GLU A 208 -2.06 19.36 -15.25
C GLU A 208 -0.85 20.30 -15.16
N GLU A 209 -0.92 21.35 -14.32
CA GLU A 209 0.20 22.26 -14.08
C GLU A 209 1.37 21.60 -13.32
N ASN A 210 1.12 20.51 -12.56
CA ASN A 210 2.09 19.83 -11.71
C ASN A 210 2.56 18.47 -12.29
N ALA A 211 2.12 18.09 -13.48
CA ALA A 211 2.47 16.84 -14.15
C ALA A 211 3.75 16.98 -14.97
#